data_2ec33fe49eff6351c78b157650d82ac3
#
_entry.id   2ec33fe49eff6351c78b157650d82ac3
#
_cell.length_a   1.000
_cell.length_b   1.000
_cell.length_c   1.000
_cell.angle_alpha   90.00
_cell.angle_beta   90.00
_cell.angle_gamma   90.00
#
_symmetry.space_group_name_H-M   'P 1'
#
loop_
_entity.id
_entity.type
_entity.pdbx_description
1 polymer ?
#
loop_
_entity_poly.entity_id
_entity_poly.type
_entity_poly.pdbx_seq_one_letter_code
_entity_poly.pdbx_strand_id
1 'polypeptide(L)'
;DRKTAKTIGLGIMYGMGKGKLADQLGVTVEEASDILSKFNTYAPFVRQLADSVMRSANSKGYIKTILGRRCHFDMWEPLKYGTGRPMKHKEAVHEYNGEIKRAFVYKALNKLIQGSAADMTKQAMVHCYEAGYLPLLQVHDELVFSIKSDEDVENICRLMEEAVALDVPNKVDAEIGKNWGDSMEAKNN
;
A
#
# COMPACT_ATOMS: atom_id res chain seq x y z
N ASP A 1 7.86 5.81 -20.85
CA ASP A 1 8.79 4.97 -20.07
C ASP A 1 8.03 4.32 -18.91
N ARG A 2 8.25 3.00 -18.70
CA ARG A 2 7.60 2.18 -17.63
C ARG A 2 7.86 2.74 -16.23
N LYS A 3 9.07 3.22 -15.96
CA LYS A 3 9.46 3.79 -14.67
C LYS A 3 8.64 5.05 -14.35
N THR A 4 8.48 5.92 -15.32
CA THR A 4 7.68 7.14 -15.22
C THR A 4 6.21 6.81 -14.99
N ALA A 5 5.64 5.86 -15.75
CA ALA A 5 4.26 5.42 -15.56
C ALA A 5 4.00 4.81 -14.18
N LYS A 6 4.94 3.98 -13.67
CA LYS A 6 4.88 3.43 -12.30
C LYS A 6 4.92 4.55 -11.25
N THR A 7 5.82 5.53 -11.40
CA THR A 7 5.94 6.66 -10.48
C THR A 7 4.67 7.50 -10.45
N ILE A 8 4.10 7.81 -11.61
CA ILE A 8 2.83 8.55 -11.74
C ILE A 8 1.69 7.77 -11.09
N GLY A 9 1.50 6.52 -11.51
CA GLY A 9 0.40 5.67 -11.01
C GLY A 9 0.43 5.51 -9.49
N LEU A 10 1.58 5.13 -8.94
CA LEU A 10 1.75 4.98 -7.49
C LEU A 10 1.58 6.33 -6.75
N GLY A 11 2.18 7.40 -7.29
CA GLY A 11 2.07 8.72 -6.70
C GLY A 11 0.61 9.19 -6.59
N ILE A 12 -0.17 9.03 -7.66
CA ILE A 12 -1.58 9.40 -7.68
C ILE A 12 -2.39 8.53 -6.70
N MET A 13 -2.16 7.21 -6.70
CA MET A 13 -2.83 6.31 -5.76
C MET A 13 -2.53 6.64 -4.30
N TYR A 14 -1.34 7.21 -4.02
CA TYR A 14 -0.97 7.67 -2.68
C TYR A 14 -1.35 9.13 -2.39
N GLY A 15 -2.17 9.75 -3.23
CA GLY A 15 -2.70 11.09 -3.02
C GLY A 15 -1.70 12.21 -3.34
N MET A 16 -0.76 11.95 -4.24
CA MET A 16 0.16 12.98 -4.73
C MET A 16 -0.60 14.10 -5.42
N GLY A 17 -0.42 15.33 -4.94
CA GLY A 17 -0.97 16.53 -5.54
C GLY A 17 -0.14 17.01 -6.75
N LYS A 18 -0.73 17.90 -7.56
CA LYS A 18 -0.14 18.44 -8.80
C LYS A 18 1.26 19.05 -8.61
N GLY A 19 1.50 19.77 -7.51
CA GLY A 19 2.83 20.36 -7.25
C GLY A 19 3.92 19.31 -7.12
N LYS A 20 3.70 18.28 -6.26
CA LYS A 20 4.66 17.19 -6.09
C LYS A 20 4.84 16.34 -7.35
N LEU A 21 3.77 16.16 -8.16
CA LEU A 21 3.85 15.49 -9.43
C LEU A 21 4.69 16.29 -10.43
N ALA A 22 4.50 17.61 -10.50
CA ALA A 22 5.30 18.51 -11.32
C ALA A 22 6.80 18.41 -10.97
N ASP A 23 7.13 18.48 -9.69
CA ASP A 23 8.52 18.36 -9.20
C ASP A 23 9.15 17.00 -9.60
N GLN A 24 8.41 15.90 -9.45
CA GLN A 24 8.93 14.55 -9.76
C GLN A 24 9.14 14.30 -11.26
N LEU A 25 8.30 14.91 -12.09
CA LEU A 25 8.39 14.73 -13.55
C LEU A 25 9.22 15.80 -14.24
N GLY A 26 9.61 16.87 -13.54
CA GLY A 26 10.29 18.02 -14.13
C GLY A 26 9.42 18.79 -15.12
N VAL A 27 8.11 18.85 -14.88
CA VAL A 27 7.13 19.53 -15.74
C VAL A 27 6.49 20.70 -15.00
N THR A 28 5.72 21.53 -15.72
CA THR A 28 4.96 22.62 -15.09
C THR A 28 3.77 22.09 -14.25
N VAL A 29 3.27 22.91 -13.35
CA VAL A 29 2.09 22.56 -12.52
C VAL A 29 0.84 22.38 -13.39
N GLU A 30 0.74 23.11 -14.49
CA GLU A 30 -0.32 23.02 -15.49
C GLU A 30 -0.27 21.66 -16.19
N GLU A 31 0.89 21.24 -16.69
CA GLU A 31 1.10 19.93 -17.32
C GLU A 31 0.82 18.79 -16.33
N ALA A 32 1.26 18.91 -15.08
CA ALA A 32 0.96 17.95 -14.03
C ALA A 32 -0.55 17.88 -13.73
N SER A 33 -1.25 19.00 -13.78
CA SER A 33 -2.71 19.06 -13.61
C SER A 33 -3.45 18.35 -14.76
N ASP A 34 -2.97 18.50 -16.00
CA ASP A 34 -3.51 17.80 -17.17
C ASP A 34 -3.28 16.28 -17.09
N ILE A 35 -2.10 15.85 -16.64
CA ILE A 35 -1.79 14.44 -16.41
C ILE A 35 -2.75 13.85 -15.37
N LEU A 36 -2.98 14.53 -14.24
CA LEU A 36 -3.92 14.11 -13.21
C LEU A 36 -5.36 14.03 -13.75
N SER A 37 -5.78 15.02 -14.54
CA SER A 37 -7.10 15.04 -15.16
C SER A 37 -7.31 13.85 -16.10
N LYS A 38 -6.35 13.59 -16.98
CA LYS A 38 -6.35 12.43 -17.88
C LYS A 38 -6.39 11.12 -17.10
N PHE A 39 -5.55 10.98 -16.07
CA PHE A 39 -5.56 9.79 -15.23
C PHE A 39 -6.93 9.55 -14.58
N ASN A 40 -7.54 10.59 -14.01
CA ASN A 40 -8.86 10.50 -13.39
C ASN A 40 -9.98 10.15 -14.40
N THR A 41 -9.79 10.52 -15.66
CA THR A 41 -10.72 10.17 -16.76
C THR A 41 -10.57 8.69 -17.16
N TYR A 42 -9.35 8.19 -17.26
CA TYR A 42 -9.08 6.80 -17.64
C TYR A 42 -9.24 5.80 -16.48
N ALA A 43 -9.00 6.21 -15.24
CA ALA A 43 -9.10 5.38 -14.05
C ALA A 43 -9.97 6.01 -12.94
N PRO A 44 -11.25 6.32 -13.21
CA PRO A 44 -12.13 7.00 -12.26
C PRO A 44 -12.36 6.19 -10.98
N PHE A 45 -12.24 4.86 -11.07
CA PHE A 45 -12.38 3.94 -9.93
C PHE A 45 -11.36 4.22 -8.82
N VAL A 46 -10.16 4.70 -9.14
CA VAL A 46 -9.12 5.02 -8.13
C VAL A 46 -9.61 6.14 -7.21
N ARG A 47 -10.15 7.20 -7.80
CA ARG A 47 -10.72 8.32 -7.03
C ARG A 47 -11.96 7.91 -6.25
N GLN A 48 -12.86 7.16 -6.88
CA GLN A 48 -14.07 6.63 -6.22
C GLN A 48 -13.73 5.76 -5.01
N LEU A 49 -12.71 4.89 -5.15
CA LEU A 49 -12.21 4.09 -4.04
C LEU A 49 -11.63 4.98 -2.95
N ALA A 50 -10.77 5.95 -3.29
CA ALA A 50 -10.19 6.88 -2.32
C ALA A 50 -11.27 7.62 -1.51
N ASP A 51 -12.27 8.18 -2.18
CA ASP A 51 -13.38 8.90 -1.56
C ASP A 51 -14.20 7.97 -0.65
N SER A 52 -14.47 6.74 -1.08
CA SER A 52 -15.20 5.74 -0.30
C SER A 52 -14.45 5.35 0.97
N VAL A 53 -13.15 5.09 0.84
CA VAL A 53 -12.29 4.71 1.97
C VAL A 53 -12.12 5.86 2.95
N MET A 54 -11.97 7.10 2.46
CA MET A 54 -11.91 8.30 3.31
C MET A 54 -13.23 8.53 4.05
N ARG A 55 -14.38 8.34 3.39
CA ARG A 55 -15.68 8.42 4.07
C ARG A 55 -15.79 7.36 5.19
N SER A 56 -15.36 6.13 4.93
CA SER A 56 -15.34 5.07 5.95
C SER A 56 -14.42 5.43 7.13
N ALA A 57 -13.21 5.92 6.86
CA ALA A 57 -12.28 6.36 7.89
C ALA A 57 -12.86 7.50 8.75
N ASN A 58 -13.53 8.47 8.14
CA ASN A 58 -14.17 9.58 8.86
C ASN A 58 -15.34 9.10 9.72
N SER A 59 -16.28 8.35 9.16
CA SER A 59 -17.52 7.98 9.83
C SER A 59 -17.31 6.88 10.87
N LYS A 60 -16.60 5.79 10.50
CA LYS A 60 -16.40 4.61 11.35
C LYS A 60 -15.16 4.70 12.23
N GLY A 61 -14.19 5.56 11.88
CA GLY A 61 -12.89 5.66 12.56
C GLY A 61 -11.91 4.55 12.17
N TYR A 62 -12.23 3.71 11.20
CA TYR A 62 -11.35 2.67 10.67
C TYR A 62 -11.69 2.32 9.22
N ILE A 63 -10.72 1.68 8.57
CA ILE A 63 -10.89 0.96 7.32
C ILE A 63 -10.57 -0.51 7.53
N LYS A 64 -10.99 -1.38 6.60
CA LYS A 64 -10.64 -2.81 6.61
C LYS A 64 -9.78 -3.13 5.40
N THR A 65 -8.72 -3.89 5.61
CA THR A 65 -7.90 -4.48 4.56
C THR A 65 -8.65 -5.63 3.85
N ILE A 66 -8.05 -6.21 2.82
CA ILE A 66 -8.64 -7.32 2.05
C ILE A 66 -9.00 -8.53 2.92
N LEU A 67 -8.20 -8.83 3.95
CA LEU A 67 -8.47 -9.90 4.91
C LEU A 67 -9.25 -9.44 6.16
N GLY A 68 -9.81 -8.22 6.14
CA GLY A 68 -10.70 -7.72 7.18
C GLY A 68 -10.00 -7.10 8.38
N ARG A 69 -8.66 -7.00 8.40
CA ARG A 69 -7.92 -6.34 9.47
C ARG A 69 -8.25 -4.85 9.51
N ARG A 70 -8.51 -4.33 10.71
CA ARG A 70 -8.86 -2.92 10.91
C ARG A 70 -7.62 -2.05 11.03
N CYS A 71 -7.61 -0.95 10.28
CA CYS A 71 -6.63 0.14 10.42
C CYS A 71 -7.36 1.36 10.97
N HIS A 72 -7.05 1.77 12.20
CA HIS A 72 -7.74 2.81 12.95
C HIS A 72 -7.23 4.22 12.66
N PHE A 73 -8.11 5.21 12.83
CA PHE A 73 -7.87 6.65 12.73
C PHE A 73 -8.34 7.32 14.03
N ASP A 74 -7.57 7.15 15.10
CA ASP A 74 -7.96 7.52 16.47
C ASP A 74 -7.39 8.87 16.91
N MET A 75 -6.70 9.57 15.99
CA MET A 75 -6.17 10.90 16.26
C MET A 75 -7.09 11.95 15.67
N TRP A 76 -7.12 13.12 16.27
CA TRP A 76 -7.96 14.25 15.92
C TRP A 76 -7.14 15.52 15.80
N GLU A 77 -7.51 16.37 14.87
CA GLU A 77 -6.85 17.64 14.57
C GLU A 77 -7.89 18.75 14.42
N PRO A 78 -7.51 20.05 14.55
CA PRO A 78 -8.45 21.14 14.34
C PRO A 78 -9.00 21.14 12.92
N LEU A 79 -10.24 21.64 12.76
CA LEU A 79 -10.87 21.80 11.45
C LEU A 79 -10.02 22.66 10.52
N LYS A 80 -9.45 23.77 11.05
CA LYS A 80 -8.60 24.68 10.30
C LYS A 80 -7.21 24.05 10.08
N TYR A 81 -6.82 23.93 8.84
CA TYR A 81 -5.54 23.37 8.44
C TYR A 81 -4.37 24.20 8.99
N GLY A 82 -3.33 23.50 9.50
CA GLY A 82 -2.09 24.11 9.93
C GLY A 82 -2.14 24.85 11.29
N THR A 83 -3.26 24.77 12.03
CA THR A 83 -3.43 25.48 13.31
C THR A 83 -3.14 24.65 14.56
N GLY A 84 -2.80 23.36 14.39
CA GLY A 84 -2.50 22.50 15.53
C GLY A 84 -1.95 21.14 15.11
N ARG A 85 -1.72 20.27 16.10
CA ARG A 85 -1.18 18.91 15.93
C ARG A 85 -2.25 17.85 16.22
N PRO A 86 -2.15 16.65 15.59
CA PRO A 86 -3.04 15.53 15.92
C PRO A 86 -2.82 15.04 17.36
N MET A 87 -3.94 14.80 18.08
CA MET A 87 -3.93 14.29 19.44
C MET A 87 -5.13 13.37 19.69
N LYS A 88 -5.24 12.79 20.88
CA LYS A 88 -6.38 11.94 21.25
C LYS A 88 -7.66 12.77 21.36
N HIS A 89 -8.82 12.13 21.15
CA HIS A 89 -10.11 12.81 21.06
C HIS A 89 -10.39 13.76 22.23
N LYS A 90 -10.22 13.30 23.47
CA LYS A 90 -10.51 14.11 24.68
C LYS A 90 -9.61 15.35 24.76
N GLU A 91 -8.33 15.20 24.46
CA GLU A 91 -7.35 16.30 24.43
C GLU A 91 -7.70 17.28 23.31
N ALA A 92 -8.02 16.78 22.11
CA ALA A 92 -8.38 17.59 20.96
C ALA A 92 -9.65 18.42 21.20
N VAL A 93 -10.68 17.82 21.81
CA VAL A 93 -11.92 18.53 22.18
C VAL A 93 -11.62 19.70 23.12
N HIS A 94 -10.77 19.48 24.11
CA HIS A 94 -10.39 20.52 25.08
C HIS A 94 -9.54 21.61 24.43
N GLU A 95 -8.50 21.22 23.70
CA GLU A 95 -7.52 22.15 23.09
C GLU A 95 -8.13 23.00 21.96
N TYR A 96 -9.03 22.40 21.16
CA TYR A 96 -9.61 23.04 19.97
C TYR A 96 -11.10 23.38 20.12
N ASN A 97 -11.61 23.49 21.37
CA ASN A 97 -13.00 23.86 21.68
C ASN A 97 -14.04 23.02 20.91
N GLY A 98 -13.76 21.77 20.62
CA GLY A 98 -14.65 20.89 19.88
C GLY A 98 -14.65 21.06 18.35
N GLU A 99 -13.94 22.06 17.80
CA GLU A 99 -13.80 22.26 16.35
C GLU A 99 -12.73 21.32 15.77
N ILE A 100 -13.05 20.02 15.72
CA ILE A 100 -12.12 18.97 15.37
C ILE A 100 -12.62 18.06 14.24
N LYS A 101 -11.66 17.42 13.54
CA LYS A 101 -11.88 16.35 12.56
C LYS A 101 -10.89 15.21 12.79
N ARG A 102 -11.17 14.03 12.24
CA ARG A 102 -10.19 12.93 12.29
C ARG A 102 -8.94 13.27 11.50
N ALA A 103 -7.79 13.06 12.12
CA ALA A 103 -6.49 13.28 11.50
C ALA A 103 -6.11 12.14 10.54
N PHE A 104 -5.25 12.44 9.59
CA PHE A 104 -4.64 11.49 8.66
C PHE A 104 -5.60 10.74 7.73
N VAL A 105 -6.86 11.14 7.64
CA VAL A 105 -7.86 10.46 6.78
C VAL A 105 -7.43 10.43 5.31
N TYR A 106 -6.70 11.43 4.84
CA TYR A 106 -6.13 11.46 3.48
C TYR A 106 -5.17 10.27 3.20
N LYS A 107 -4.64 9.61 4.23
CA LYS A 107 -3.81 8.40 4.10
C LYS A 107 -4.62 7.11 4.01
N ALA A 108 -5.95 7.18 4.02
CA ALA A 108 -6.80 6.00 4.13
C ALA A 108 -6.63 5.03 2.95
N LEU A 109 -6.57 5.53 1.71
CA LEU A 109 -6.33 4.68 0.54
C LEU A 109 -4.95 3.99 0.60
N ASN A 110 -3.91 4.74 0.94
CA ASN A 110 -2.56 4.18 1.10
C ASN A 110 -2.55 3.07 2.17
N LYS A 111 -3.17 3.31 3.34
CA LYS A 111 -3.28 2.29 4.41
C LYS A 111 -4.08 1.07 3.97
N LEU A 112 -5.13 1.26 3.15
CA LEU A 112 -5.89 0.14 2.59
C LEU A 112 -5.00 -0.73 1.69
N ILE A 113 -4.35 -0.13 0.71
CA ILE A 113 -3.55 -0.85 -0.29
C ILE A 113 -2.34 -1.52 0.36
N GLN A 114 -1.52 -0.76 1.08
CA GLN A 114 -0.32 -1.31 1.75
C GLN A 114 -0.66 -2.32 2.84
N GLY A 115 -1.74 -2.07 3.58
CA GLY A 115 -2.23 -3.01 4.59
C GLY A 115 -2.71 -4.31 3.98
N SER A 116 -3.40 -4.25 2.84
CA SER A 116 -3.86 -5.45 2.11
C SER A 116 -2.67 -6.22 1.51
N ALA A 117 -1.69 -5.54 0.94
CA ALA A 117 -0.46 -6.19 0.45
C ALA A 117 0.29 -6.90 1.59
N ALA A 118 0.42 -6.27 2.76
CA ALA A 118 1.04 -6.90 3.93
C ALA A 118 0.23 -8.11 4.43
N ASP A 119 -1.09 -8.09 4.30
CA ASP A 119 -1.94 -9.24 4.64
C ASP A 119 -1.69 -10.41 3.68
N MET A 120 -1.53 -10.13 2.38
CA MET A 120 -1.21 -11.15 1.37
C MET A 120 0.12 -11.85 1.67
N THR A 121 1.18 -11.08 1.94
CA THR A 121 2.49 -11.65 2.31
C THR A 121 2.40 -12.51 3.57
N LYS A 122 1.67 -12.05 4.59
CA LYS A 122 1.49 -12.83 5.82
C LYS A 122 0.68 -14.11 5.59
N GLN A 123 -0.34 -14.06 4.78
CA GLN A 123 -1.12 -15.26 4.42
C GLN A 123 -0.26 -16.24 3.63
N ALA A 124 0.57 -15.76 2.71
CA ALA A 124 1.54 -16.56 1.98
C ALA A 124 2.53 -17.27 2.93
N MET A 125 3.06 -16.56 3.94
CA MET A 125 3.92 -17.17 4.96
C MET A 125 3.22 -18.32 5.68
N VAL A 126 1.94 -18.14 6.05
CA VAL A 126 1.17 -19.19 6.73
C VAL A 126 0.99 -20.40 5.83
N HIS A 127 0.57 -20.22 4.57
CA HIS A 127 0.38 -21.32 3.61
C HIS A 127 1.68 -22.08 3.35
N CYS A 128 2.81 -21.37 3.15
CA CYS A 128 4.10 -22.01 2.98
C CYS A 128 4.50 -22.81 4.23
N TYR A 129 4.33 -22.25 5.41
CA TYR A 129 4.66 -22.91 6.68
C TYR A 129 3.82 -24.18 6.89
N GLU A 130 2.51 -24.12 6.67
CA GLU A 130 1.57 -25.25 6.79
C GLU A 130 1.87 -26.35 5.77
N ALA A 131 2.40 -26.00 4.60
CA ALA A 131 2.85 -26.95 3.58
C ALA A 131 4.28 -27.53 3.85
N GLY A 132 4.93 -27.13 4.95
CA GLY A 132 6.25 -27.62 5.34
C GLY A 132 7.43 -26.80 4.83
N TYR A 133 7.19 -25.69 4.16
CA TYR A 133 8.21 -24.73 3.71
C TYR A 133 8.39 -23.64 4.76
N LEU A 134 9.49 -23.68 5.51
CA LEU A 134 9.76 -22.70 6.56
C LEU A 134 10.31 -21.39 5.98
N PRO A 135 9.57 -20.26 6.04
CA PRO A 135 10.11 -18.95 5.70
C PRO A 135 11.22 -18.57 6.72
N LEU A 136 12.43 -18.31 6.23
CA LEU A 136 13.58 -17.96 7.07
C LEU A 136 13.66 -16.48 7.36
N LEU A 137 13.24 -15.65 6.39
CA LEU A 137 13.28 -14.20 6.47
C LEU A 137 12.14 -13.59 5.66
N GLN A 138 11.56 -12.48 6.14
CA GLN A 138 10.66 -11.60 5.40
C GLN A 138 11.29 -10.23 5.24
N VAL A 139 11.39 -9.74 4.01
CA VAL A 139 11.83 -8.38 3.70
C VAL A 139 10.76 -7.72 2.83
N HIS A 140 9.94 -6.84 3.43
CA HIS A 140 8.78 -6.23 2.77
C HIS A 140 7.80 -7.26 2.21
N ASP A 141 7.77 -7.43 0.89
CA ASP A 141 6.94 -8.37 0.11
C ASP A 141 7.70 -9.61 -0.36
N GLU A 142 8.96 -9.73 0.02
CA GLU A 142 9.83 -10.88 -0.31
C GLU A 142 9.87 -11.88 0.86
N LEU A 143 9.90 -13.17 0.53
CA LEU A 143 10.11 -14.27 1.46
C LEU A 143 11.35 -15.07 1.05
N VAL A 144 12.21 -15.36 2.00
CA VAL A 144 13.44 -16.14 1.78
C VAL A 144 13.26 -17.53 2.36
N PHE A 145 13.60 -18.56 1.56
CA PHE A 145 13.51 -19.96 1.92
C PHE A 145 14.86 -20.66 1.68
N SER A 146 15.08 -21.75 2.39
CA SER A 146 16.08 -22.76 2.00
C SER A 146 15.36 -23.86 1.24
N ILE A 147 15.75 -24.11 0.01
CA ILE A 147 15.14 -25.09 -0.88
C ILE A 147 16.07 -26.28 -1.13
N LYS A 148 15.53 -27.42 -1.54
CA LYS A 148 16.28 -28.65 -1.85
C LYS A 148 16.18 -29.01 -3.34
N SER A 149 15.15 -28.53 -4.04
CA SER A 149 14.87 -28.85 -5.43
C SER A 149 14.15 -27.70 -6.14
N ASP A 150 14.14 -27.73 -7.46
CA ASP A 150 13.36 -26.79 -8.28
C ASP A 150 11.85 -26.97 -8.06
N GLU A 151 11.40 -28.19 -7.72
CA GLU A 151 10.00 -28.46 -7.36
C GLU A 151 9.57 -27.68 -6.11
N ASP A 152 10.47 -27.51 -5.13
CA ASP A 152 10.19 -26.68 -3.95
C ASP A 152 9.90 -25.24 -4.37
N VAL A 153 10.64 -24.70 -5.35
CA VAL A 153 10.43 -23.32 -5.85
C VAL A 153 9.06 -23.18 -6.49
N GLU A 154 8.67 -24.10 -7.38
CA GLU A 154 7.37 -24.09 -8.04
C GLU A 154 6.21 -24.17 -7.03
N ASN A 155 6.33 -25.05 -6.03
CA ASN A 155 5.33 -25.21 -4.98
C ASN A 155 5.23 -23.95 -4.10
N ILE A 156 6.34 -23.36 -3.68
CA ILE A 156 6.35 -22.13 -2.89
C ILE A 156 5.72 -20.98 -3.69
N CYS A 157 6.10 -20.78 -4.94
CA CYS A 157 5.52 -19.74 -5.80
C CYS A 157 4.01 -19.90 -5.91
N ARG A 158 3.53 -21.12 -6.18
CA ARG A 158 2.09 -21.41 -6.26
C ARG A 158 1.36 -21.11 -4.94
N LEU A 159 1.90 -21.53 -3.80
CA LEU A 159 1.33 -21.26 -2.48
C LEU A 159 1.25 -19.76 -2.19
N MET A 160 2.25 -18.99 -2.60
CA MET A 160 2.26 -17.54 -2.45
C MET A 160 1.27 -16.85 -3.40
N GLU A 161 1.20 -17.27 -4.66
CA GLU A 161 0.28 -16.74 -5.67
C GLU A 161 -1.18 -16.98 -5.28
N GLU A 162 -1.50 -18.13 -4.71
CA GLU A 162 -2.85 -18.56 -4.32
C GLU A 162 -3.24 -18.15 -2.88
N ALA A 163 -2.33 -17.51 -2.14
CA ALA A 163 -2.54 -17.19 -0.73
C ALA A 163 -3.79 -16.32 -0.47
N VAL A 164 -4.11 -15.44 -1.40
CA VAL A 164 -5.33 -14.61 -1.36
C VAL A 164 -5.96 -14.61 -2.76
N ALA A 165 -7.22 -15.01 -2.84
CA ALA A 165 -7.98 -14.96 -4.10
C ALA A 165 -8.21 -13.51 -4.53
N LEU A 166 -7.76 -13.17 -5.72
CA LEU A 166 -7.94 -11.87 -6.37
C LEU A 166 -8.64 -12.07 -7.73
N ASP A 167 -9.35 -11.05 -8.19
CA ASP A 167 -9.96 -11.03 -9.52
C ASP A 167 -8.92 -10.95 -10.65
N VAL A 168 -7.67 -10.59 -10.31
CA VAL A 168 -6.53 -10.53 -11.23
C VAL A 168 -5.46 -11.51 -10.77
N PRO A 169 -4.70 -12.13 -11.70
CA PRO A 169 -3.62 -13.03 -11.34
C PRO A 169 -2.57 -12.33 -10.47
N ASN A 170 -2.24 -12.95 -9.33
CA ASN A 170 -1.05 -12.61 -8.57
C ASN A 170 0.13 -13.41 -9.12
N LYS A 171 1.30 -12.80 -9.26
CA LYS A 171 2.51 -13.44 -9.76
C LYS A 171 3.67 -13.22 -8.83
N VAL A 172 4.44 -14.28 -8.62
CA VAL A 172 5.64 -14.31 -7.79
C VAL A 172 6.85 -14.53 -8.69
N ASP A 173 7.80 -13.62 -8.58
CA ASP A 173 9.12 -13.78 -9.22
C ASP A 173 10.04 -14.49 -8.23
N ALA A 174 10.65 -15.61 -8.64
CA ALA A 174 11.59 -16.36 -7.82
C ALA A 174 13.02 -16.17 -8.33
N GLU A 175 13.93 -15.98 -7.39
CA GLU A 175 15.37 -15.89 -7.65
C GLU A 175 16.10 -16.93 -6.79
N ILE A 176 17.02 -17.67 -7.42
CA ILE A 176 17.74 -18.77 -6.79
C ILE A 176 19.22 -18.41 -6.75
N GLY A 177 19.86 -18.62 -5.59
CA GLY A 177 21.29 -18.42 -5.41
C GLY A 177 21.82 -19.34 -4.31
N LYS A 178 23.15 -19.48 -4.22
CA LYS A 178 23.80 -20.26 -3.15
C LYS A 178 23.62 -19.61 -1.77
N ASN A 179 23.36 -18.33 -1.77
CA ASN A 179 23.04 -17.53 -0.59
C ASN A 179 22.19 -16.33 -1.03
N TRP A 180 21.63 -15.57 -0.08
CA TRP A 180 20.77 -14.44 -0.36
C TRP A 180 21.45 -13.31 -1.15
N GLY A 181 22.75 -13.08 -0.95
CA GLY A 181 23.51 -12.09 -1.71
C GLY A 181 23.58 -12.41 -3.20
N ASP A 182 23.84 -13.67 -3.54
CA ASP A 182 23.93 -14.13 -4.95
C ASP A 182 22.57 -13.98 -5.67
N SER A 183 21.45 -14.25 -5.00
CA SER A 183 20.13 -14.07 -5.58
C SER A 183 19.77 -12.61 -5.81
N MET A 184 20.29 -11.69 -4.98
CA MET A 184 20.07 -10.24 -5.14
C MET A 184 20.92 -9.64 -6.27
N GLU A 185 22.08 -10.21 -6.60
CA GLU A 185 22.91 -9.76 -7.74
C GLU A 185 22.28 -10.12 -9.07
N ALA A 186 21.58 -11.23 -9.18
CA ALA A 186 20.83 -11.63 -10.39
C ALA A 186 19.76 -10.62 -10.79
N LYS A 187 19.22 -9.87 -9.84
CA LYS A 187 18.20 -8.79 -10.05
C LYS A 187 18.77 -7.54 -10.73
N ASN A 188 20.08 -7.32 -10.65
CA ASN A 188 20.72 -6.08 -11.08
C ASN A 188 21.40 -6.20 -12.48
N ASN A 189 21.41 -7.39 -13.08
CA ASN A 189 21.90 -7.69 -14.41
C ASN A 189 20.73 -7.91 -15.39
#